data_59226f300bbeef49ab8f6dc07b6a4939
#
_entry.id   59226f300bbeef49ab8f6dc07b6a4939
#
_cell.length_a   1.000
_cell.length_b   1.000
_cell.length_c   1.000
_cell.angle_alpha   90.00
_cell.angle_beta   90.00
_cell.angle_gamma   90.00
#
_symmetry.space_group_name_H-M   'P 1'
#
loop_
_entity.id
_entity.type
_entity.pdbx_description
1 polymer ?
#
loop_
_entity_poly.entity_id
_entity_poly.type
_entity_poly.pdbx_seq_one_letter_code
_entity_poly.pdbx_strand_id
1 'polypeptide(L)'
;MKITRNQFLKLIPAAALTLTGCGSKAQPANTESLVFSHHYKLDYAQQFTADCYEGGYTMLTIAESDARFLVVPEDAAEVDGLPADVTVLRQPVENIYLVSTSVMDLLLHLDALDSVAFSGTKAEGWYLPAVQQAMEEGKIAYAGKYSAPDYEQILAAGCRLAIENTMILHTPEVKEQLEHFGIPVLVERSSYESDPLARMEWIKLYGILLGREEQAEQVFSAQETAVQPILSQEPTGKSCAFFSLTTNNLATVRKGSDYVARMIAVSYTHLRAHET
;
A
#
# COMPACT_ATOMS: atom_id res chain seq x y z
N MET A 1 -46.88 59.64 27.75
CA MET A 1 -47.74 58.46 28.00
C MET A 1 -46.86 57.21 27.78
N LYS A 2 -46.46 56.62 28.91
CA LYS A 2 -45.54 55.46 28.91
C LYS A 2 -46.38 54.20 28.74
N ILE A 3 -46.21 53.45 27.63
CA ILE A 3 -46.85 52.16 27.44
C ILE A 3 -45.95 51.07 28.05
N THR A 4 -46.49 50.39 29.02
CA THR A 4 -45.79 49.34 29.80
C THR A 4 -45.82 48.03 29.02
N ARG A 5 -44.74 47.28 29.18
CA ARG A 5 -44.30 46.04 28.53
C ARG A 5 -45.22 44.83 28.59
N ASN A 6 -46.39 44.92 29.22
CA ASN A 6 -47.26 43.77 29.50
C ASN A 6 -48.56 43.69 28.70
N GLN A 7 -48.72 44.45 27.62
CA GLN A 7 -49.94 44.42 26.78
C GLN A 7 -49.75 43.84 25.38
N PHE A 8 -48.60 43.25 25.07
CA PHE A 8 -48.36 42.63 23.73
C PHE A 8 -48.41 41.11 23.70
N LEU A 9 -48.97 40.50 24.76
CA LEU A 9 -49.05 39.05 24.85
C LEU A 9 -50.50 38.59 24.81
N LYS A 10 -51.23 38.83 23.76
CA LYS A 10 -52.46 38.11 23.37
C LYS A 10 -52.84 38.48 21.97
N LEU A 11 -52.63 37.52 21.03
CA LEU A 11 -53.20 37.35 19.72
C LEU A 11 -52.13 37.04 18.64
N ILE A 12 -51.64 35.79 18.70
CA ILE A 12 -51.11 35.13 17.51
C ILE A 12 -51.72 33.72 17.50
N PRO A 13 -52.50 33.34 16.49
CA PRO A 13 -52.96 31.94 16.36
C PRO A 13 -51.78 31.06 16.00
N ALA A 14 -51.71 29.92 16.63
CA ALA A 14 -50.73 28.86 16.39
C ALA A 14 -50.96 28.26 14.98
N ALA A 15 -50.21 28.70 14.01
CA ALA A 15 -49.96 27.96 12.79
C ALA A 15 -48.74 27.08 13.03
N ALA A 16 -48.94 25.83 13.32
CA ALA A 16 -47.90 24.80 13.39
C ALA A 16 -47.40 24.55 11.97
N LEU A 17 -46.35 25.24 11.55
CA LEU A 17 -45.54 24.85 10.40
C LEU A 17 -44.59 23.76 10.88
N THR A 18 -44.93 22.52 10.62
CA THR A 18 -43.98 21.40 10.70
C THR A 18 -42.97 21.55 9.59
N LEU A 19 -41.86 22.21 9.87
CA LEU A 19 -40.65 22.10 9.10
C LEU A 19 -40.06 20.70 9.41
N THR A 20 -40.40 19.74 8.58
CA THR A 20 -39.62 18.50 8.46
C THR A 20 -38.28 18.87 7.83
N GLY A 21 -37.37 19.35 8.66
CA GLY A 21 -35.95 19.41 8.34
C GLY A 21 -35.45 17.97 8.30
N CYS A 22 -35.21 17.42 7.12
CA CYS A 22 -34.33 16.30 6.91
C CYS A 22 -32.91 16.74 7.29
N GLY A 23 -32.62 16.85 8.55
CA GLY A 23 -31.30 16.77 9.10
C GLY A 23 -30.99 15.30 9.27
N SER A 24 -30.32 14.71 8.30
CA SER A 24 -29.63 13.42 8.51
C SER A 24 -28.68 13.64 9.66
N LYS A 25 -29.08 13.23 10.85
CA LYS A 25 -28.12 13.01 11.95
C LYS A 25 -27.25 11.87 11.41
N ALA A 26 -25.97 12.19 11.16
CA ALA A 26 -24.97 11.18 10.98
C ALA A 26 -25.10 10.20 12.13
N GLN A 27 -25.54 9.00 11.83
CA GLN A 27 -25.61 7.91 12.80
C GLN A 27 -24.16 7.61 13.20
N PRO A 28 -23.86 7.44 14.51
CA PRO A 28 -22.50 7.06 14.88
C PRO A 28 -22.20 5.74 14.20
N ALA A 29 -21.08 5.75 13.54
CA ALA A 29 -20.51 4.68 12.80
C ALA A 29 -20.43 3.39 13.59
N ASN A 30 -21.12 2.38 13.14
CA ASN A 30 -21.10 1.06 13.75
C ASN A 30 -20.02 0.23 13.06
N THR A 31 -18.80 0.23 13.62
CA THR A 31 -17.74 -0.73 13.28
C THR A 31 -18.11 -2.17 13.62
N GLU A 32 -19.28 -2.40 14.25
CA GLU A 32 -19.86 -3.71 14.52
C GLU A 32 -20.35 -4.46 13.25
N SER A 33 -20.29 -3.83 12.06
CA SER A 33 -20.76 -4.47 10.84
C SER A 33 -19.75 -5.45 10.22
N LEU A 34 -18.45 -5.34 10.54
CA LEU A 34 -17.42 -6.25 10.04
C LEU A 34 -17.16 -7.37 11.06
N VAL A 35 -17.61 -8.58 10.74
CA VAL A 35 -17.36 -9.76 11.57
C VAL A 35 -16.00 -10.33 11.20
N PHE A 36 -15.03 -10.26 12.13
CA PHE A 36 -13.69 -10.83 11.94
C PHE A 36 -13.78 -12.33 11.69
N SER A 37 -13.06 -12.81 10.69
CA SER A 37 -12.99 -14.22 10.32
C SER A 37 -11.65 -14.84 10.73
N HIS A 38 -10.57 -14.35 10.16
CA HIS A 38 -9.22 -14.89 10.43
C HIS A 38 -8.14 -13.89 10.02
N HIS A 39 -6.91 -14.12 10.49
CA HIS A 39 -5.74 -13.44 9.96
C HIS A 39 -5.30 -14.11 8.66
N TYR A 40 -5.05 -13.31 7.63
CA TYR A 40 -4.45 -13.83 6.40
C TYR A 40 -3.08 -14.42 6.70
N LYS A 41 -2.82 -15.62 6.19
CA LYS A 41 -1.59 -16.33 6.52
C LYS A 41 -0.39 -15.71 5.80
N LEU A 42 0.55 -15.19 6.59
CA LEU A 42 1.87 -14.75 6.15
C LEU A 42 2.92 -15.59 6.87
N ASP A 43 3.83 -16.19 6.12
CA ASP A 43 4.83 -17.09 6.67
C ASP A 43 6.16 -16.36 6.96
N TYR A 44 6.44 -15.28 6.28
CA TYR A 44 7.71 -14.56 6.32
C TYR A 44 7.55 -13.05 6.52
N ALA A 45 6.60 -12.41 5.84
CA ALA A 45 6.41 -10.97 5.86
C ALA A 45 6.00 -10.46 7.25
N GLN A 46 6.63 -9.36 7.67
CA GLN A 46 6.42 -8.72 8.97
C GLN A 46 6.08 -7.23 8.86
N GLN A 47 6.21 -6.65 7.68
CA GLN A 47 5.98 -5.23 7.48
C GLN A 47 4.55 -4.90 7.05
N PHE A 48 3.67 -5.90 6.95
CA PHE A 48 2.22 -5.72 6.83
C PHE A 48 1.47 -6.86 7.49
N THR A 49 0.19 -6.62 7.79
CA THR A 49 -0.77 -7.64 8.20
C THR A 49 -2.05 -7.49 7.39
N ALA A 50 -2.83 -8.58 7.29
CA ALA A 50 -4.12 -8.58 6.64
C ALA A 50 -5.12 -9.35 7.51
N ASP A 51 -6.18 -8.66 7.92
CA ASP A 51 -7.27 -9.22 8.72
C ASP A 51 -8.49 -9.42 7.81
N CYS A 52 -8.93 -10.67 7.67
CA CYS A 52 -10.06 -11.06 6.84
C CYS A 52 -11.36 -11.04 7.64
N TYR A 53 -12.42 -10.55 7.02
CA TYR A 53 -13.76 -10.44 7.59
C TYR A 53 -14.77 -11.21 6.74
N GLU A 54 -15.92 -11.57 7.34
CA GLU A 54 -17.03 -12.17 6.59
C GLU A 54 -17.45 -11.27 5.42
N GLY A 55 -17.82 -11.89 4.29
CA GLY A 55 -18.16 -11.16 3.07
C GLY A 55 -16.94 -10.79 2.19
N GLY A 56 -15.73 -11.28 2.54
CA GLY A 56 -14.53 -11.11 1.73
C GLY A 56 -13.78 -9.78 1.95
N TYR A 57 -14.19 -8.97 2.91
CA TYR A 57 -13.46 -7.74 3.25
C TYR A 57 -12.12 -8.05 3.90
N THR A 58 -11.12 -7.26 3.59
CA THR A 58 -9.77 -7.43 4.17
C THR A 58 -9.20 -6.09 4.64
N MET A 59 -8.82 -6.01 5.90
CA MET A 59 -8.12 -4.85 6.46
C MET A 59 -6.62 -5.06 6.34
N LEU A 60 -5.97 -4.24 5.53
CA LEU A 60 -4.52 -4.18 5.41
C LEU A 60 -3.97 -3.14 6.39
N THR A 61 -2.94 -3.51 7.14
CA THR A 61 -2.20 -2.60 8.01
C THR A 61 -0.72 -2.67 7.66
N ILE A 62 -0.12 -1.53 7.35
CA ILE A 62 1.30 -1.43 7.03
C ILE A 62 2.06 -1.03 8.30
N ALA A 63 3.15 -1.73 8.61
CA ALA A 63 3.96 -1.44 9.77
C ALA A 63 4.49 0.01 9.77
N GLU A 64 4.58 0.61 10.95
CA GLU A 64 5.02 2.00 11.14
C GLU A 64 4.24 3.03 10.30
N SER A 65 3.00 2.70 9.96
CA SER A 65 2.07 3.60 9.27
C SER A 65 0.80 3.72 10.10
N ASP A 66 0.26 4.94 10.20
CA ASP A 66 -1.03 5.17 10.83
C ASP A 66 -2.20 4.82 9.88
N ALA A 67 -1.92 4.63 8.57
CA ALA A 67 -2.92 4.33 7.57
C ALA A 67 -3.26 2.84 7.55
N ARG A 68 -4.57 2.54 7.54
CA ARG A 68 -5.13 1.22 7.30
C ARG A 68 -6.00 1.26 6.05
N PHE A 69 -6.03 0.16 5.31
CA PHE A 69 -6.78 0.07 4.06
C PHE A 69 -7.81 -1.06 4.17
N LEU A 70 -9.09 -0.70 4.16
CA LEU A 70 -10.15 -1.70 4.02
C LEU A 70 -10.35 -2.00 2.53
N VAL A 71 -9.92 -3.18 2.13
CA VAL A 71 -10.15 -3.69 0.78
C VAL A 71 -11.54 -4.32 0.74
N VAL A 72 -12.36 -3.80 -0.17
CA VAL A 72 -13.76 -4.19 -0.36
C VAL A 72 -13.88 -4.94 -1.67
N PRO A 73 -14.45 -6.16 -1.69
CA PRO A 73 -14.69 -6.88 -2.94
C PRO A 73 -15.54 -6.06 -3.93
N GLU A 74 -15.38 -6.33 -5.22
CA GLU A 74 -16.03 -5.57 -6.31
C GLU A 74 -17.53 -5.40 -6.11
N ASP A 75 -18.23 -6.49 -5.80
CA ASP A 75 -19.70 -6.53 -5.66
C ASP A 75 -20.19 -6.39 -4.21
N ALA A 76 -19.28 -6.17 -3.24
CA ALA A 76 -19.67 -6.07 -1.85
C ALA A 76 -20.23 -4.67 -1.50
N ALA A 77 -21.07 -4.62 -0.48
CA ALA A 77 -21.63 -3.37 0.03
C ALA A 77 -20.54 -2.48 0.63
N GLU A 78 -20.78 -1.17 0.59
CA GLU A 78 -19.94 -0.22 1.32
C GLU A 78 -20.11 -0.39 2.83
N VAL A 79 -19.03 -0.15 3.56
CA VAL A 79 -19.01 -0.18 5.02
C VAL A 79 -19.04 1.25 5.53
N ASP A 80 -20.13 1.60 6.20
CA ASP A 80 -20.27 2.90 6.82
C ASP A 80 -19.55 2.94 8.16
N GLY A 81 -19.08 4.14 8.50
CA GLY A 81 -18.67 4.40 9.87
C GLY A 81 -17.30 3.93 10.26
N LEU A 82 -16.45 3.78 9.32
CA LEU A 82 -15.05 3.42 9.55
C LEU A 82 -14.30 4.54 10.31
N PRO A 83 -13.29 4.19 11.12
CA PRO A 83 -12.38 5.16 11.72
C PRO A 83 -11.71 6.05 10.66
N ALA A 84 -11.34 7.27 11.04
CA ALA A 84 -10.77 8.25 10.12
C ALA A 84 -9.39 7.85 9.53
N ASP A 85 -8.71 6.92 10.16
CA ASP A 85 -7.44 6.34 9.72
C ASP A 85 -7.61 5.15 8.76
N VAL A 86 -8.86 4.77 8.44
CA VAL A 86 -9.18 3.69 7.51
C VAL A 86 -9.58 4.26 6.16
N THR A 87 -8.84 3.90 5.15
CA THR A 87 -9.14 4.23 3.75
C THR A 87 -9.78 3.03 3.05
N VAL A 88 -10.88 3.26 2.34
CA VAL A 88 -11.56 2.20 1.59
C VAL A 88 -10.96 2.08 0.18
N LEU A 89 -10.58 0.86 -0.20
CA LEU A 89 -10.12 0.52 -1.54
C LEU A 89 -11.03 -0.59 -2.10
N ARG A 90 -11.68 -0.33 -3.23
CA ARG A 90 -12.54 -1.32 -3.90
C ARG A 90 -11.75 -2.11 -4.93
N GLN A 91 -11.88 -3.43 -4.88
CA GLN A 91 -11.30 -4.35 -5.86
C GLN A 91 -12.00 -4.25 -7.23
N PRO A 92 -11.29 -4.52 -8.33
CA PRO A 92 -9.84 -4.43 -8.40
C PRO A 92 -9.37 -2.97 -8.29
N VAL A 93 -8.25 -2.72 -7.63
CA VAL A 93 -7.67 -1.37 -7.59
C VAL A 93 -6.99 -1.09 -8.92
N GLU A 94 -7.49 -0.10 -9.63
CA GLU A 94 -7.01 0.32 -10.95
C GLU A 94 -6.49 1.76 -10.91
N ASN A 95 -5.94 2.23 -12.02
CA ASN A 95 -5.39 3.59 -12.16
C ASN A 95 -4.36 3.91 -11.07
N ILE A 96 -3.44 2.99 -10.85
CA ILE A 96 -2.40 3.11 -9.83
C ILE A 96 -1.29 4.04 -10.32
N TYR A 97 -0.87 4.99 -9.47
CA TYR A 97 0.40 5.69 -9.59
C TYR A 97 1.47 4.92 -8.83
N LEU A 98 2.38 4.26 -9.56
CA LEU A 98 3.39 3.39 -9.00
C LEU A 98 4.77 4.05 -9.00
N VAL A 99 5.30 4.29 -7.82
CA VAL A 99 6.64 4.87 -7.58
C VAL A 99 7.63 3.84 -7.07
N SER A 100 7.15 2.86 -6.28
CA SER A 100 8.00 1.77 -5.80
C SER A 100 8.32 0.79 -6.93
N THR A 101 9.57 0.78 -7.38
CA THR A 101 10.00 -0.03 -8.53
C THR A 101 9.96 -1.54 -8.27
N SER A 102 10.13 -1.96 -7.00
CA SER A 102 10.06 -3.38 -6.60
C SER A 102 8.67 -4.00 -6.82
N VAL A 103 7.62 -3.18 -6.77
CA VAL A 103 6.23 -3.63 -6.90
C VAL A 103 5.88 -3.99 -8.34
N MET A 104 6.50 -3.32 -9.33
CA MET A 104 6.16 -3.53 -10.74
C MET A 104 6.36 -4.98 -11.19
N ASP A 105 7.41 -5.64 -10.71
CA ASP A 105 7.69 -7.04 -11.02
C ASP A 105 6.63 -7.96 -10.39
N LEU A 106 6.19 -7.66 -9.18
CA LEU A 106 5.12 -8.42 -8.51
C LEU A 106 3.79 -8.28 -9.27
N LEU A 107 3.47 -7.09 -9.77
CA LEU A 107 2.27 -6.87 -10.60
C LEU A 107 2.36 -7.60 -11.95
N LEU A 108 3.53 -7.70 -12.55
CA LEU A 108 3.74 -8.50 -13.75
C LEU A 108 3.44 -9.98 -13.50
N HIS A 109 3.92 -10.54 -12.38
CA HIS A 109 3.66 -11.92 -12.01
C HIS A 109 2.19 -12.18 -11.63
N LEU A 110 1.43 -11.14 -11.33
CA LEU A 110 -0.01 -11.18 -11.15
C LEU A 110 -0.79 -10.92 -12.45
N ASP A 111 -0.14 -10.78 -13.60
CA ASP A 111 -0.76 -10.38 -14.87
C ASP A 111 -1.58 -9.07 -14.74
N ALA A 112 -1.13 -8.16 -13.88
CA ALA A 112 -1.87 -6.97 -13.47
C ALA A 112 -1.18 -5.66 -13.89
N LEU A 113 -0.36 -5.69 -14.93
CA LEU A 113 0.31 -4.48 -15.41
C LEU A 113 -0.67 -3.40 -15.87
N ASP A 114 -1.85 -3.79 -16.32
CA ASP A 114 -2.95 -2.93 -16.75
C ASP A 114 -3.59 -2.14 -15.59
N SER A 115 -3.38 -2.54 -14.35
CA SER A 115 -3.79 -1.76 -13.19
C SER A 115 -2.97 -0.48 -12.98
N VAL A 116 -1.77 -0.40 -13.58
CA VAL A 116 -0.86 0.73 -13.45
C VAL A 116 -1.10 1.73 -14.57
N ALA A 117 -1.58 2.92 -14.22
CA ALA A 117 -1.73 4.03 -15.18
C ALA A 117 -0.49 4.93 -15.23
N PHE A 118 0.21 5.07 -14.11
CA PHE A 118 1.34 5.98 -13.99
C PHE A 118 2.54 5.34 -13.32
N SER A 119 3.73 5.72 -13.82
CA SER A 119 5.01 5.32 -13.25
C SER A 119 5.80 6.53 -12.74
N GLY A 120 6.39 6.38 -11.55
CA GLY A 120 7.38 7.32 -11.00
C GLY A 120 8.75 7.22 -11.65
N THR A 121 8.96 6.24 -12.52
CA THR A 121 10.21 5.97 -13.25
C THR A 121 9.93 6.09 -14.75
N LYS A 122 10.83 6.74 -15.49
CA LYS A 122 10.74 6.87 -16.94
C LYS A 122 11.04 5.54 -17.64
N ALA A 123 10.61 5.39 -18.91
CA ALA A 123 10.77 4.16 -19.67
C ALA A 123 12.22 3.66 -19.70
N GLU A 124 13.18 4.57 -19.92
CA GLU A 124 14.60 4.23 -19.97
C GLU A 124 15.20 3.78 -18.63
N GLY A 125 14.50 4.02 -17.53
CA GLY A 125 14.89 3.58 -16.18
C GLY A 125 14.38 2.18 -15.82
N TRP A 126 13.54 1.57 -16.64
CA TRP A 126 13.04 0.23 -16.41
C TRP A 126 13.91 -0.84 -17.09
N TYR A 127 14.13 -1.95 -16.41
CA TYR A 127 14.79 -3.15 -16.94
C TYR A 127 13.79 -4.29 -17.23
N LEU A 128 12.48 -4.00 -17.16
CA LEU A 128 11.38 -4.91 -17.43
C LEU A 128 10.84 -4.61 -18.84
N PRO A 129 11.07 -5.46 -19.86
CA PRO A 129 10.71 -5.16 -21.26
C PRO A 129 9.20 -4.91 -21.43
N ALA A 130 8.35 -5.64 -20.70
CA ALA A 130 6.90 -5.46 -20.78
C ALA A 130 6.47 -4.06 -20.28
N VAL A 131 7.15 -3.52 -19.26
CA VAL A 131 6.88 -2.18 -18.73
C VAL A 131 7.35 -1.11 -19.72
N GLN A 132 8.56 -1.28 -20.30
CA GLN A 132 9.06 -0.36 -21.32
C GLN A 132 8.09 -0.30 -22.51
N GLN A 133 7.64 -1.45 -22.99
CA GLN A 133 6.68 -1.54 -24.08
C GLN A 133 5.35 -0.86 -23.72
N ALA A 134 4.80 -1.12 -22.53
CA ALA A 134 3.56 -0.48 -22.07
C ALA A 134 3.69 1.04 -22.00
N MET A 135 4.85 1.56 -21.61
CA MET A 135 5.12 3.00 -21.60
C MET A 135 5.28 3.57 -23.01
N GLU A 136 5.96 2.87 -23.92
CA GLU A 136 6.09 3.27 -25.34
C GLU A 136 4.74 3.29 -26.05
N GLU A 137 3.86 2.35 -25.73
CA GLU A 137 2.48 2.27 -26.23
C GLU A 137 1.53 3.29 -25.57
N GLY A 138 2.00 4.03 -24.58
CA GLY A 138 1.20 5.02 -23.84
C GLY A 138 0.16 4.42 -22.88
N LYS A 139 0.25 3.13 -22.56
CA LYS A 139 -0.59 2.47 -21.57
C LYS A 139 -0.22 2.87 -20.14
N ILE A 140 1.06 3.10 -19.90
CA ILE A 140 1.60 3.63 -18.65
C ILE A 140 2.30 4.95 -18.96
N ALA A 141 1.91 6.03 -18.29
CA ALA A 141 2.54 7.32 -18.46
C ALA A 141 3.53 7.62 -17.33
N TYR A 142 4.60 8.37 -17.62
CA TYR A 142 5.46 8.91 -16.58
C TYR A 142 4.76 10.13 -15.93
N ALA A 143 4.51 10.08 -14.62
CA ALA A 143 3.85 11.15 -13.89
C ALA A 143 4.72 11.75 -12.75
N GLY A 144 6.02 11.85 -12.99
CA GLY A 144 6.95 12.41 -12.00
C GLY A 144 7.44 11.39 -10.98
N LYS A 145 8.44 11.77 -10.20
CA LYS A 145 9.05 10.93 -9.13
C LYS A 145 8.39 11.25 -7.78
N TYR A 146 8.66 10.42 -6.75
CA TYR A 146 8.14 10.56 -5.38
C TYR A 146 8.16 11.99 -4.83
N SER A 147 9.17 12.80 -5.16
CA SER A 147 9.34 14.17 -4.63
C SER A 147 8.76 15.28 -5.53
N ALA A 148 8.24 14.93 -6.71
CA ALA A 148 7.69 15.88 -7.66
C ALA A 148 6.74 15.15 -8.63
N PRO A 149 5.57 14.66 -8.17
CA PRO A 149 4.57 14.07 -9.02
C PRO A 149 3.85 15.13 -9.87
N ASP A 150 3.38 14.73 -11.03
CA ASP A 150 2.50 15.53 -11.87
C ASP A 150 1.06 15.38 -11.37
N TYR A 151 0.69 16.20 -10.40
CA TYR A 151 -0.64 16.14 -9.78
C TYR A 151 -1.78 16.35 -10.78
N GLU A 152 -1.59 17.20 -11.79
CA GLU A 152 -2.62 17.49 -12.79
C GLU A 152 -2.91 16.23 -13.61
N GLN A 153 -1.88 15.57 -14.10
CA GLN A 153 -2.01 14.33 -14.87
C GLN A 153 -2.62 13.20 -14.03
N ILE A 154 -2.15 13.02 -12.81
CA ILE A 154 -2.60 11.97 -11.89
C ILE A 154 -4.10 12.15 -11.54
N LEU A 155 -4.52 13.38 -11.25
CA LEU A 155 -5.91 13.71 -10.92
C LEU A 155 -6.83 13.59 -12.14
N ALA A 156 -6.40 14.09 -13.30
CA ALA A 156 -7.21 14.07 -14.50
C ALA A 156 -7.58 12.65 -14.96
N ALA A 157 -6.72 11.69 -14.69
CA ALA A 157 -6.97 10.28 -15.01
C ALA A 157 -7.69 9.50 -13.90
N GLY A 158 -8.04 10.14 -12.79
CA GLY A 158 -8.77 9.49 -11.70
C GLY A 158 -7.93 8.43 -10.98
N CYS A 159 -6.67 8.74 -10.64
CA CYS A 159 -5.82 7.87 -9.85
C CYS A 159 -6.52 7.43 -8.55
N ARG A 160 -6.49 6.14 -8.27
CA ARG A 160 -7.21 5.54 -7.13
C ARG A 160 -6.29 5.14 -5.97
N LEU A 161 -5.00 4.98 -6.23
CA LEU A 161 -4.00 4.62 -5.23
C LEU A 161 -2.62 5.06 -5.71
N ALA A 162 -1.86 5.72 -4.86
CA ALA A 162 -0.43 5.92 -5.03
C ALA A 162 0.34 4.86 -4.22
N ILE A 163 1.19 4.07 -4.87
CA ILE A 163 2.09 3.13 -4.21
C ILE A 163 3.48 3.74 -4.20
N GLU A 164 3.83 4.29 -3.07
CA GLU A 164 5.08 5.01 -2.84
C GLU A 164 6.13 4.13 -2.17
N ASN A 165 7.39 4.43 -2.37
CA ASN A 165 8.46 3.87 -1.56
C ASN A 165 8.72 4.75 -0.32
N THR A 166 9.54 4.26 0.62
CA THR A 166 9.82 4.98 1.86
C THR A 166 10.57 6.30 1.69
N MET A 167 11.07 6.62 0.48
CA MET A 167 11.65 7.93 0.19
C MET A 167 10.63 9.07 0.30
N ILE A 168 9.33 8.78 0.16
CA ILE A 168 8.25 9.75 0.35
C ILE A 168 8.27 10.35 1.76
N LEU A 169 8.79 9.63 2.75
CA LEU A 169 8.91 10.11 4.13
C LEU A 169 9.90 11.27 4.29
N HIS A 170 10.76 11.51 3.28
CA HIS A 170 11.65 12.67 3.23
C HIS A 170 10.99 13.90 2.58
N THR A 171 9.80 13.72 2.02
CA THR A 171 8.98 14.78 1.40
C THR A 171 7.53 14.61 1.85
N PRO A 172 7.24 14.70 3.16
CA PRO A 172 5.91 14.41 3.72
C PRO A 172 4.82 15.31 3.11
N GLU A 173 5.18 16.52 2.67
CA GLU A 173 4.28 17.44 1.99
C GLU A 173 3.70 16.88 0.68
N VAL A 174 4.44 16.02 -0.01
CA VAL A 174 3.95 15.36 -1.24
C VAL A 174 2.90 14.31 -0.90
N LYS A 175 3.15 13.50 0.14
CA LYS A 175 2.18 12.53 0.64
C LYS A 175 0.89 13.22 1.07
N GLU A 176 1.01 14.25 1.92
CA GLU A 176 -0.11 15.04 2.40
C GLU A 176 -0.91 15.67 1.25
N GLN A 177 -0.23 16.15 0.19
CA GLN A 177 -0.88 16.73 -0.97
C GLN A 177 -1.66 15.70 -1.79
N LEU A 178 -1.12 14.49 -2.00
CA LEU A 178 -1.84 13.39 -2.66
C LEU A 178 -3.09 13.02 -1.87
N GLU A 179 -2.97 12.85 -0.55
CA GLU A 179 -4.08 12.53 0.34
C GLU A 179 -5.12 13.67 0.39
N HIS A 180 -4.69 14.93 0.36
CA HIS A 180 -5.59 16.08 0.27
C HIS A 180 -6.42 16.09 -1.03
N PHE A 181 -5.86 15.60 -2.12
CA PHE A 181 -6.56 15.38 -3.37
C PHE A 181 -7.44 14.12 -3.40
N GLY A 182 -7.52 13.39 -2.29
CA GLY A 182 -8.31 12.18 -2.17
C GLY A 182 -7.66 10.95 -2.80
N ILE A 183 -6.35 11.00 -3.07
CA ILE A 183 -5.58 9.87 -3.56
C ILE A 183 -4.92 9.18 -2.35
N PRO A 184 -5.37 7.98 -1.98
CA PRO A 184 -4.73 7.21 -0.91
C PRO A 184 -3.26 6.92 -1.22
N VAL A 185 -2.41 6.95 -0.19
CA VAL A 185 -0.98 6.67 -0.34
C VAL A 185 -0.61 5.44 0.48
N LEU A 186 -0.27 4.35 -0.20
CA LEU A 186 0.31 3.16 0.40
C LEU A 186 1.83 3.27 0.33
N VAL A 187 2.47 3.37 1.50
CA VAL A 187 3.94 3.38 1.59
C VAL A 187 4.44 1.94 1.67
N GLU A 188 5.03 1.49 0.58
CA GLU A 188 5.55 0.14 0.43
C GLU A 188 6.81 -0.06 1.29
N ARG A 189 6.85 -1.15 2.06
CA ARG A 189 7.91 -1.43 3.03
C ARG A 189 8.61 -2.77 2.85
N SER A 190 8.46 -3.45 1.73
CA SER A 190 9.15 -4.72 1.46
C SER A 190 10.67 -4.60 1.62
N SER A 191 11.20 -3.40 1.36
CA SER A 191 12.64 -3.10 1.55
C SER A 191 13.11 -3.18 3.00
N TYR A 192 12.20 -3.17 3.97
CA TYR A 192 12.49 -3.34 5.40
C TYR A 192 12.32 -4.78 5.89
N GLU A 193 11.85 -5.67 5.02
CA GLU A 193 11.86 -7.11 5.33
C GLU A 193 13.30 -7.62 5.40
N SER A 194 13.58 -8.38 6.45
CA SER A 194 14.91 -8.96 6.67
C SER A 194 15.12 -10.29 5.93
N ASP A 195 14.02 -10.96 5.55
CA ASP A 195 14.06 -12.23 4.82
C ASP A 195 13.75 -12.01 3.33
N PRO A 196 14.51 -12.64 2.40
CA PRO A 196 14.23 -12.56 0.97
C PRO A 196 12.84 -13.06 0.60
N LEU A 197 12.37 -14.14 1.22
CA LEU A 197 11.01 -14.67 0.98
C LEU A 197 9.95 -13.72 1.52
N ALA A 198 10.20 -13.01 2.62
CA ALA A 198 9.28 -12.00 3.12
C ALA A 198 9.02 -10.89 2.10
N ARG A 199 10.07 -10.48 1.36
CA ARG A 199 9.90 -9.48 0.27
C ARG A 199 9.05 -10.02 -0.88
N MET A 200 9.24 -11.29 -1.22
CA MET A 200 8.42 -11.95 -2.26
C MET A 200 6.98 -12.12 -1.80
N GLU A 201 6.76 -12.36 -0.51
CA GLU A 201 5.43 -12.56 0.07
C GLU A 201 4.54 -11.31 0.00
N TRP A 202 5.11 -10.13 -0.24
CA TRP A 202 4.35 -8.91 -0.51
C TRP A 202 3.46 -9.03 -1.75
N ILE A 203 3.70 -10.00 -2.64
CA ILE A 203 2.79 -10.32 -3.74
C ILE A 203 1.38 -10.63 -3.25
N LYS A 204 1.23 -11.20 -2.04
CA LYS A 204 -0.07 -11.49 -1.43
C LYS A 204 -0.85 -10.21 -1.10
N LEU A 205 -0.18 -9.14 -0.65
CA LEU A 205 -0.81 -7.83 -0.46
C LEU A 205 -1.39 -7.30 -1.77
N TYR A 206 -0.62 -7.38 -2.85
CA TYR A 206 -1.09 -6.93 -4.16
C TYR A 206 -2.18 -7.86 -4.74
N GLY A 207 -2.10 -9.17 -4.45
CA GLY A 207 -3.18 -10.09 -4.74
C GLY A 207 -4.51 -9.65 -4.11
N ILE A 208 -4.48 -9.28 -2.83
CA ILE A 208 -5.65 -8.76 -2.10
C ILE A 208 -6.16 -7.45 -2.74
N LEU A 209 -5.30 -6.50 -3.08
CA LEU A 209 -5.71 -5.24 -3.70
C LEU A 209 -6.40 -5.43 -5.06
N LEU A 210 -6.00 -6.46 -5.80
CA LEU A 210 -6.41 -6.70 -7.19
C LEU A 210 -7.46 -7.80 -7.34
N GLY A 211 -7.86 -8.48 -6.25
CA GLY A 211 -8.75 -9.65 -6.32
C GLY A 211 -8.08 -10.85 -7.00
N ARG A 212 -6.78 -11.03 -6.78
CA ARG A 212 -5.94 -12.10 -7.38
C ARG A 212 -5.19 -12.90 -6.31
N GLU A 213 -5.83 -13.13 -5.17
CA GLU A 213 -5.23 -13.79 -4.01
C GLU A 213 -4.76 -15.20 -4.34
N GLU A 214 -5.55 -15.97 -5.09
CA GLU A 214 -5.18 -17.33 -5.49
C GLU A 214 -3.93 -17.34 -6.37
N GLN A 215 -3.83 -16.43 -7.33
CA GLN A 215 -2.65 -16.30 -8.19
C GLN A 215 -1.43 -15.87 -7.38
N ALA A 216 -1.59 -14.93 -6.45
CA ALA A 216 -0.52 -14.49 -5.57
C ALA A 216 0.04 -15.63 -4.72
N GLU A 217 -0.84 -16.49 -4.17
CA GLU A 217 -0.45 -17.67 -3.42
C GLU A 217 0.28 -18.68 -4.29
N GLN A 218 -0.20 -18.94 -5.53
CA GLN A 218 0.45 -19.86 -6.46
C GLN A 218 1.86 -19.38 -6.83
N VAL A 219 2.01 -18.09 -7.14
CA VAL A 219 3.33 -17.51 -7.48
C VAL A 219 4.27 -17.58 -6.28
N PHE A 220 3.80 -17.19 -5.10
CA PHE A 220 4.62 -17.24 -3.89
C PHE A 220 5.06 -18.66 -3.55
N SER A 221 4.13 -19.62 -3.53
CA SER A 221 4.42 -21.04 -3.24
C SER A 221 5.40 -21.66 -4.24
N ALA A 222 5.34 -21.25 -5.52
CA ALA A 222 6.30 -21.68 -6.53
C ALA A 222 7.71 -21.16 -6.22
N GLN A 223 7.83 -19.88 -5.81
CA GLN A 223 9.11 -19.28 -5.42
C GLN A 223 9.67 -19.93 -4.14
N GLU A 224 8.84 -20.13 -3.12
CA GLU A 224 9.22 -20.80 -1.90
C GLU A 224 9.76 -22.23 -2.22
N THR A 225 9.04 -22.99 -3.02
CA THR A 225 9.44 -24.32 -3.45
C THR A 225 10.78 -24.30 -4.20
N ALA A 226 11.00 -23.33 -5.07
CA ALA A 226 12.24 -23.19 -5.83
C ALA A 226 13.46 -22.90 -4.94
N VAL A 227 13.25 -22.23 -3.81
CA VAL A 227 14.33 -21.90 -2.85
C VAL A 227 14.63 -23.07 -1.89
N GLN A 228 13.68 -23.95 -1.60
CA GLN A 228 13.84 -25.06 -0.65
C GLN A 228 15.09 -25.94 -0.88
N PRO A 229 15.44 -26.35 -2.11
CA PRO A 229 16.67 -27.11 -2.36
C PRO A 229 17.95 -26.37 -1.97
N ILE A 230 17.91 -25.03 -2.03
CA ILE A 230 19.02 -24.18 -1.61
C ILE A 230 19.05 -24.14 -0.07
N LEU A 231 17.91 -23.96 0.58
CA LEU A 231 17.78 -23.88 2.03
C LEU A 231 18.17 -25.18 2.75
N SER A 232 18.09 -26.32 2.07
CA SER A 232 18.39 -27.65 2.63
C SER A 232 19.84 -28.11 2.43
N GLN A 233 20.71 -27.33 1.78
CA GLN A 233 22.10 -27.69 1.55
C GLN A 233 22.95 -27.48 2.82
N GLU A 234 23.99 -28.28 2.99
CA GLU A 234 24.97 -28.06 4.06
C GLU A 234 25.83 -26.80 3.78
N PRO A 235 26.16 -26.02 4.82
CA PRO A 235 27.00 -24.84 4.67
C PRO A 235 28.32 -25.15 3.98
N THR A 236 28.70 -24.35 2.99
CA THR A 236 29.95 -24.55 2.23
C THR A 236 31.22 -24.31 3.04
N GLY A 237 31.10 -23.68 4.22
CA GLY A 237 32.23 -23.23 5.03
C GLY A 237 33.01 -22.06 4.41
N LYS A 238 32.61 -21.57 3.24
CA LYS A 238 33.22 -20.40 2.60
C LYS A 238 32.73 -19.12 3.26
N SER A 239 33.57 -18.08 3.24
CA SER A 239 33.21 -16.74 3.68
C SER A 239 33.22 -15.79 2.49
N CYS A 240 32.25 -14.88 2.45
CA CYS A 240 32.27 -13.78 1.50
C CYS A 240 32.13 -12.44 2.23
N ALA A 241 32.52 -11.36 1.57
CA ALA A 241 32.29 -10.00 2.02
C ALA A 241 31.52 -9.25 0.95
N PHE A 242 30.42 -8.59 1.34
CA PHE A 242 29.65 -7.72 0.47
C PHE A 242 29.83 -6.28 0.94
N PHE A 243 30.42 -5.46 0.08
CA PHE A 243 30.69 -4.06 0.40
C PHE A 243 30.64 -3.19 -0.85
N SER A 244 30.45 -1.91 -0.66
CA SER A 244 30.63 -0.87 -1.68
C SER A 244 31.68 0.13 -1.24
N LEU A 245 32.37 0.73 -2.20
CA LEU A 245 33.30 1.82 -1.93
C LEU A 245 32.59 3.16 -2.17
N THR A 246 32.71 4.04 -1.20
CA THR A 246 32.25 5.42 -1.33
C THR A 246 33.22 6.24 -2.15
N THR A 247 32.82 7.42 -2.60
CA THR A 247 33.71 8.41 -3.28
C THR A 247 34.89 8.84 -2.44
N ASN A 248 34.83 8.68 -1.12
CA ASN A 248 35.89 8.97 -0.17
C ASN A 248 36.76 7.74 0.17
N ASN A 249 36.72 6.69 -0.64
CA ASN A 249 37.43 5.42 -0.44
C ASN A 249 37.13 4.71 0.88
N LEU A 250 35.97 4.95 1.48
CA LEU A 250 35.50 4.19 2.64
C LEU A 250 34.69 2.99 2.19
N ALA A 251 34.89 1.85 2.84
CA ALA A 251 34.04 0.67 2.61
C ALA A 251 32.77 0.78 3.43
N THR A 252 31.63 0.71 2.73
CA THR A 252 30.31 0.55 3.35
C THR A 252 29.93 -0.92 3.34
N VAL A 253 29.69 -1.49 4.49
CA VAL A 253 29.27 -2.89 4.67
C VAL A 253 27.81 -2.94 5.12
N ARG A 254 27.13 -4.04 4.80
CA ARG A 254 25.76 -4.29 5.26
C ARG A 254 25.80 -4.89 6.67
N LYS A 255 24.84 -4.49 7.51
CA LYS A 255 24.65 -5.11 8.83
C LYS A 255 24.25 -6.57 8.67
N GLY A 256 24.59 -7.42 9.66
CA GLY A 256 24.23 -8.84 9.65
C GLY A 256 22.73 -9.12 9.62
N SER A 257 21.89 -8.15 10.04
CA SER A 257 20.44 -8.19 9.98
C SER A 257 19.86 -7.69 8.64
N ASP A 258 20.68 -7.20 7.71
CA ASP A 258 20.25 -6.75 6.40
C ASP A 258 19.84 -7.96 5.52
N TYR A 259 18.84 -7.77 4.66
CA TYR A 259 18.37 -8.85 3.78
C TYR A 259 19.47 -9.43 2.88
N VAL A 260 20.43 -8.60 2.42
CA VAL A 260 21.57 -9.07 1.62
C VAL A 260 22.43 -10.04 2.42
N ALA A 261 22.68 -9.73 3.71
CA ALA A 261 23.38 -10.63 4.61
C ALA A 261 22.61 -11.94 4.80
N ARG A 262 21.29 -11.87 4.90
CA ARG A 262 20.42 -13.04 4.98
C ARG A 262 20.42 -13.86 3.69
N MET A 263 20.35 -13.22 2.51
CA MET A 263 20.50 -13.92 1.22
C MET A 263 21.81 -14.67 1.10
N ILE A 264 22.92 -14.05 1.54
CA ILE A 264 24.24 -14.68 1.54
C ILE A 264 24.26 -15.88 2.51
N ALA A 265 23.68 -15.72 3.69
CA ALA A 265 23.59 -16.82 4.65
C ALA A 265 22.75 -17.99 4.11
N VAL A 266 21.62 -17.69 3.46
CA VAL A 266 20.75 -18.66 2.80
C VAL A 266 21.45 -19.38 1.67
N SER A 267 22.37 -18.73 0.95
CA SER A 267 23.21 -19.34 -0.11
C SER A 267 24.41 -20.14 0.45
N TYR A 268 24.40 -20.45 1.76
CA TYR A 268 25.40 -21.24 2.48
C TYR A 268 26.82 -20.68 2.50
N THR A 269 26.92 -19.36 2.45
CA THR A 269 28.16 -18.64 2.58
C THR A 269 28.12 -17.79 3.85
N HIS A 270 29.09 -17.94 4.75
CA HIS A 270 29.15 -17.12 5.95
C HIS A 270 29.60 -15.70 5.61
N LEU A 271 28.75 -14.71 5.91
CA LEU A 271 29.15 -13.32 5.86
C LEU A 271 30.00 -13.00 7.09
N ARG A 272 31.24 -12.54 6.89
CA ARG A 272 32.00 -11.92 7.95
C ARG A 272 31.80 -10.40 7.84
N ALA A 273 30.88 -9.87 8.64
CA ALA A 273 30.82 -8.45 8.91
C ALA A 273 31.74 -8.16 10.10
N HIS A 274 32.81 -7.42 9.89
CA HIS A 274 33.51 -6.79 11.00
C HIS A 274 32.80 -5.45 11.24
N GLU A 275 32.07 -5.37 12.33
CA GLU A 275 31.65 -4.09 12.88
C GLU A 275 32.88 -3.39 13.46
N THR A 276 33.35 -2.38 12.80
CA THR A 276 34.31 -1.41 13.35
C THR A 276 33.62 -0.07 13.51
#